data_253060e2dc0863754bc419a774fc42d1
#
_entry.id   253060e2dc0863754bc419a774fc42d1
#
_cell.length_a   1.000
_cell.length_b   1.000
_cell.length_c   1.000
_cell.angle_alpha   90.00
_cell.angle_beta   90.00
_cell.angle_gamma   90.00
#
_symmetry.space_group_name_H-M   'P 1'
#
loop_
_entity.id
_entity.type
_entity.pdbx_description
1 polymer ?
#
loop_
_entity_poly.entity_id
_entity_poly.type
_entity_poly.pdbx_seq_one_letter_code
_entity_poly.pdbx_strand_id
1 'polypeptide(L)'
;MVSYVSCHDGLCLVDRLKASMPGATPEQLVRLDKLAQTVVLTSQGIPFIHAGEEVMRDKQGIDNSYKSPDAINAIDWRRKTTNGDIFTYYKRLIDLRKSHPAFRMGNAEMVRKHLEFLPVEGQNLIAFRLKEHANGDSWEDIIVAFNSRTTPARLEIPVGKYTVVCKDGVIDVRGLGTQTGPEVIVPGQSALIMYK
;
A
#
# COMPACT_ATOMS: atom_id res chain seq x y z
N MET A 1 6.17 -15.32 7.08
CA MET A 1 6.54 -13.88 7.16
C MET A 1 5.29 -13.10 7.52
N VAL A 2 5.39 -12.13 8.45
CA VAL A 2 4.33 -11.17 8.78
C VAL A 2 4.78 -9.81 8.27
N SER A 3 3.91 -9.12 7.50
CA SER A 3 4.18 -7.80 6.92
C SER A 3 3.38 -6.76 7.68
N TYR A 4 4.04 -5.73 8.21
CA TYR A 4 3.43 -4.64 8.96
C TYR A 4 4.30 -3.39 8.93
N VAL A 5 3.72 -2.25 9.23
CA VAL A 5 4.40 -0.95 9.31
C VAL A 5 4.47 -0.40 10.71
N SER A 6 3.53 -0.76 11.59
CA SER A 6 3.57 -0.51 13.02
C SER A 6 2.84 -1.59 13.82
N CYS A 7 3.13 -1.68 15.10
CA CYS A 7 2.46 -2.57 16.04
C CYS A 7 2.28 -1.85 17.40
N HIS A 8 1.92 -2.58 18.46
CA HIS A 8 1.73 -2.00 19.78
C HIS A 8 3.03 -1.43 20.39
N ASP A 9 4.20 -2.00 20.01
CA ASP A 9 5.52 -1.50 20.40
C ASP A 9 6.02 -0.48 19.38
N GLY A 10 6.68 0.56 19.87
CA GLY A 10 7.22 1.63 19.06
C GLY A 10 6.15 2.64 18.59
N LEU A 11 6.54 3.52 17.70
CA LEU A 11 5.66 4.56 17.14
C LEU A 11 4.53 3.94 16.31
N CYS A 12 3.30 4.44 16.46
CA CYS A 12 2.25 4.13 15.51
C CYS A 12 2.58 4.75 14.12
N LEU A 13 1.88 4.31 13.06
CA LEU A 13 2.26 4.68 11.70
C LEU A 13 2.36 6.20 11.49
N VAL A 14 1.36 6.96 11.91
CA VAL A 14 1.36 8.44 11.74
C VAL A 14 2.55 9.09 12.45
N ASP A 15 2.85 8.66 13.68
CA ASP A 15 3.98 9.20 14.44
C ASP A 15 5.32 8.83 13.79
N ARG A 16 5.43 7.62 13.26
CA ARG A 16 6.60 7.16 12.49
C ARG A 16 6.80 7.98 11.22
N LEU A 17 5.74 8.27 10.49
CA LEU A 17 5.79 9.11 9.30
C LEU A 17 6.21 10.54 9.63
N LYS A 18 5.66 11.14 10.69
CA LYS A 18 6.09 12.47 11.19
C LYS A 18 7.58 12.49 11.58
N ALA A 19 8.05 11.46 12.26
CA ALA A 19 9.46 11.35 12.66
C ALA A 19 10.39 11.14 11.45
N SER A 20 9.96 10.40 10.43
CA SER A 20 10.74 10.12 9.22
C SER A 20 10.74 11.30 8.23
N MET A 21 9.72 12.15 8.26
CA MET A 21 9.58 13.33 7.39
C MET A 21 9.19 14.56 8.22
N PRO A 22 10.12 15.15 8.97
CA PRO A 22 9.86 16.38 9.71
C PRO A 22 9.38 17.50 8.76
N GLY A 23 8.26 18.13 9.08
CA GLY A 23 7.64 19.17 8.25
C GLY A 23 6.73 18.66 7.14
N ALA A 24 6.45 17.36 7.06
CA ALA A 24 5.45 16.83 6.13
C ALA A 24 4.07 17.48 6.36
N THR A 25 3.39 17.86 5.28
CA THR A 25 2.03 18.39 5.36
C THR A 25 1.03 17.26 5.72
N PRO A 26 -0.16 17.60 6.23
CA PRO A 26 -1.21 16.60 6.47
C PRO A 26 -1.52 15.77 5.23
N GLU A 27 -1.57 16.37 4.06
CA GLU A 27 -1.83 15.69 2.78
C GLU A 27 -0.70 14.71 2.42
N GLN A 28 0.55 15.08 2.68
CA GLN A 28 1.69 14.18 2.49
C GLN A 28 1.63 12.99 3.45
N LEU A 29 1.27 13.21 4.72
CA LEU A 29 1.10 12.12 5.69
C LEU A 29 -0.01 11.14 5.25
N VAL A 30 -1.13 11.64 4.72
CA VAL A 30 -2.21 10.82 4.16
C VAL A 30 -1.72 9.99 2.97
N ARG A 31 -0.97 10.59 2.04
CA ARG A 31 -0.42 9.87 0.88
C ARG A 31 0.54 8.76 1.30
N LEU A 32 1.42 9.05 2.24
CA LEU A 32 2.40 8.10 2.75
C LEU A 32 1.75 6.97 3.58
N ASP A 33 0.72 7.27 4.36
CA ASP A 33 -0.08 6.28 5.07
C ASP A 33 -0.71 5.28 4.07
N LYS A 34 -1.41 5.79 3.05
CA LYS A 34 -2.00 4.97 1.98
C LYS A 34 -0.94 4.15 1.24
N LEU A 35 0.23 4.74 0.92
CA LEU A 35 1.33 4.03 0.29
C LEU A 35 1.86 2.90 1.17
N ALA A 36 2.11 3.16 2.45
CA ALA A 36 2.62 2.18 3.41
C ALA A 36 1.67 0.98 3.55
N GLN A 37 0.37 1.22 3.66
CA GLN A 37 -0.60 0.13 3.74
C GLN A 37 -0.79 -0.62 2.43
N THR A 38 -0.61 0.05 1.29
CA THR A 38 -0.59 -0.66 0.01
C THR A 38 0.57 -1.65 -0.05
N VAL A 39 1.76 -1.27 0.44
CA VAL A 39 2.89 -2.21 0.55
C VAL A 39 2.52 -3.41 1.41
N VAL A 40 1.94 -3.22 2.59
CA VAL A 40 1.55 -4.31 3.50
C VAL A 40 0.53 -5.23 2.85
N LEU A 41 -0.54 -4.67 2.29
CA LEU A 41 -1.69 -5.46 1.82
C LEU A 41 -1.47 -6.08 0.43
N THR A 42 -0.46 -5.66 -0.33
CA THR A 42 -0.08 -6.30 -1.60
C THR A 42 1.14 -7.21 -1.49
N SER A 43 1.84 -7.20 -0.36
CA SER A 43 2.95 -8.12 -0.08
C SER A 43 2.45 -9.54 0.18
N GLN A 44 3.28 -10.54 -0.18
CA GLN A 44 3.04 -11.93 0.17
C GLN A 44 3.20 -12.15 1.68
N GLY A 45 2.56 -13.20 2.22
CA GLY A 45 2.57 -13.54 3.63
C GLY A 45 1.36 -13.01 4.39
N ILE A 46 1.47 -12.87 5.71
CA ILE A 46 0.38 -12.48 6.60
C ILE A 46 0.44 -10.97 6.83
N PRO A 47 -0.56 -10.19 6.40
CA PRO A 47 -0.61 -8.77 6.72
C PRO A 47 -1.05 -8.57 8.17
N PHE A 48 -0.44 -7.61 8.84
CA PHE A 48 -0.83 -7.18 10.17
C PHE A 48 -1.08 -5.66 10.14
N ILE A 49 -2.21 -5.22 10.68
CA ILE A 49 -2.61 -3.82 10.79
C ILE A 49 -2.79 -3.51 12.27
N HIS A 50 -2.09 -2.51 12.77
CA HIS A 50 -2.28 -2.01 14.12
C HIS A 50 -3.59 -1.21 14.19
N ALA A 51 -4.48 -1.57 15.11
CA ALA A 51 -5.81 -0.95 15.24
C ALA A 51 -5.73 0.58 15.34
N GLY A 52 -6.48 1.25 14.47
CA GLY A 52 -6.52 2.71 14.35
C GLY A 52 -5.65 3.29 13.24
N GLU A 53 -4.78 2.51 12.58
CA GLU A 53 -4.05 2.97 11.40
C GLU A 53 -5.01 3.44 10.31
N GLU A 54 -6.11 2.73 10.12
CA GLU A 54 -7.16 3.03 9.12
C GLU A 54 -7.90 4.35 9.35
N VAL A 55 -7.65 5.00 10.48
CA VAL A 55 -8.18 6.33 10.82
C VAL A 55 -7.09 7.32 11.22
N MET A 56 -5.82 7.00 10.89
CA MET A 56 -4.65 7.82 11.24
C MET A 56 -4.49 8.03 12.75
N ARG A 57 -4.52 6.93 13.52
CA ARG A 57 -4.26 6.98 14.97
C ARG A 57 -2.93 7.67 15.24
N ASP A 58 -2.95 8.60 16.18
CA ASP A 58 -1.83 9.44 16.58
C ASP A 58 -1.62 9.31 18.08
N LYS A 59 -0.42 8.94 18.50
CA LYS A 59 0.00 8.82 19.90
C LYS A 59 0.95 9.94 20.30
N GLN A 60 0.96 11.06 19.56
CA GLN A 60 1.73 12.27 19.86
C GLN A 60 3.25 12.01 19.96
N GLY A 61 3.77 11.07 19.17
CA GLY A 61 5.19 10.72 19.15
C GLY A 61 5.67 9.83 20.30
N ILE A 62 4.74 9.29 21.11
CA ILE A 62 5.10 8.39 22.22
C ILE A 62 5.27 6.97 21.69
N ASP A 63 6.50 6.46 21.72
CA ASP A 63 6.84 5.11 21.21
C ASP A 63 6.51 4.01 22.22
N ASN A 64 6.74 4.23 23.49
CA ASN A 64 6.50 3.24 24.56
C ASN A 64 5.30 3.67 25.43
N SER A 65 4.11 3.55 24.88
CA SER A 65 2.89 4.12 25.45
C SER A 65 2.15 3.21 26.45
N TYR A 66 2.67 2.04 26.82
CA TYR A 66 1.95 1.04 27.61
C TYR A 66 1.46 1.55 28.98
N LYS A 67 2.14 2.52 29.57
CA LYS A 67 1.75 3.20 30.83
C LYS A 67 1.11 4.58 30.60
N SER A 68 0.93 4.99 29.34
CA SER A 68 0.34 6.29 29.03
C SER A 68 -1.17 6.29 29.29
N PRO A 69 -1.76 7.45 29.63
CA PRO A 69 -3.18 7.54 29.87
C PRO A 69 -4.02 7.33 28.60
N ASP A 70 -5.33 7.21 28.78
CA ASP A 70 -6.30 7.04 27.67
C ASP A 70 -6.22 8.17 26.64
N ALA A 71 -5.86 9.37 27.04
CA ALA A 71 -5.64 10.49 26.11
C ALA A 71 -4.60 10.19 25.01
N ILE A 72 -3.70 9.23 25.25
CA ILE A 72 -2.67 8.75 24.30
C ILE A 72 -3.10 7.40 23.69
N ASN A 73 -3.64 6.51 24.51
CA ASN A 73 -3.85 5.12 24.10
C ASN A 73 -5.23 4.83 23.50
N ALA A 74 -6.27 5.59 23.84
CA ALA A 74 -7.60 5.40 23.25
C ALA A 74 -7.59 5.64 21.74
N ILE A 75 -8.42 4.88 21.02
CA ILE A 75 -8.66 5.13 19.61
C ILE A 75 -9.81 6.13 19.50
N ASP A 76 -9.55 7.31 18.95
CA ASP A 76 -10.58 8.29 18.66
C ASP A 76 -11.38 7.90 17.40
N TRP A 77 -12.46 7.18 17.59
CA TRP A 77 -13.31 6.70 16.50
C TRP A 77 -14.02 7.81 15.70
N ARG A 78 -14.05 9.07 16.20
CA ARG A 78 -14.57 10.22 15.45
C ARG A 78 -13.70 10.49 14.22
N ARG A 79 -12.43 10.08 14.26
CA ARG A 79 -11.50 10.14 13.12
C ARG A 79 -11.96 9.31 11.91
N LYS A 80 -12.83 8.32 12.10
CA LYS A 80 -13.46 7.60 10.99
C LYS A 80 -14.31 8.51 10.09
N THR A 81 -14.92 9.54 10.66
CA THR A 81 -15.66 10.53 9.88
C THR A 81 -14.72 11.54 9.23
N THR A 82 -13.74 12.06 9.96
CA THR A 82 -12.81 13.07 9.44
C THR A 82 -11.80 12.51 8.43
N ASN A 83 -11.42 11.23 8.57
CA ASN A 83 -10.49 10.51 7.69
C ASN A 83 -11.20 9.39 6.92
N GLY A 84 -12.45 9.61 6.52
CA GLY A 84 -13.29 8.59 5.87
C GLY A 84 -12.77 8.11 4.53
N ASP A 85 -11.99 8.92 3.83
CA ASP A 85 -11.31 8.56 2.59
C ASP A 85 -10.20 7.54 2.83
N ILE A 86 -9.44 7.68 3.93
CA ILE A 86 -8.39 6.73 4.33
C ILE A 86 -9.01 5.41 4.77
N PHE A 87 -10.02 5.47 5.64
CA PHE A 87 -10.78 4.28 6.04
C PHE A 87 -11.34 3.51 4.83
N THR A 88 -11.89 4.24 3.86
CA THR A 88 -12.41 3.65 2.62
C THR A 88 -11.30 3.05 1.78
N TYR A 89 -10.13 3.68 1.72
CA TYR A 89 -8.97 3.17 1.01
C TYR A 89 -8.50 1.83 1.61
N TYR A 90 -8.35 1.74 2.94
CA TYR A 90 -7.98 0.48 3.63
C TYR A 90 -9.00 -0.62 3.36
N LYS A 91 -10.30 -0.32 3.46
CA LYS A 91 -11.36 -1.27 3.16
C LYS A 91 -11.20 -1.83 1.75
N ARG A 92 -11.00 -0.97 0.74
CA ARG A 92 -10.83 -1.37 -0.65
C ARG A 92 -9.56 -2.18 -0.89
N LEU A 93 -8.45 -1.87 -0.20
CA LEU A 93 -7.23 -2.69 -0.25
C LEU A 93 -7.45 -4.09 0.33
N ILE A 94 -8.18 -4.18 1.44
CA ILE A 94 -8.53 -5.47 2.05
C ILE A 94 -9.43 -6.28 1.09
N ASP A 95 -10.42 -5.63 0.48
CA ASP A 95 -11.32 -6.25 -0.49
C ASP A 95 -10.53 -6.72 -1.72
N LEU A 96 -9.61 -5.90 -2.24
CA LEU A 96 -8.70 -6.29 -3.34
C LEU A 96 -7.90 -7.53 -2.97
N ARG A 97 -7.22 -7.53 -1.82
CA ARG A 97 -6.44 -8.68 -1.36
C ARG A 97 -7.28 -9.95 -1.16
N LYS A 98 -8.51 -9.81 -0.67
CA LYS A 98 -9.43 -10.95 -0.46
C LYS A 98 -9.94 -11.51 -1.78
N SER A 99 -10.21 -10.67 -2.76
CA SER A 99 -10.75 -11.06 -4.06
C SER A 99 -9.69 -11.65 -4.99
N HIS A 100 -8.40 -11.26 -4.79
CA HIS A 100 -7.31 -11.67 -5.66
C HIS A 100 -6.31 -12.58 -4.93
N PRO A 101 -6.39 -13.91 -5.15
CA PRO A 101 -5.54 -14.89 -4.51
C PRO A 101 -4.06 -14.75 -4.90
N ALA A 102 -3.72 -14.07 -5.99
CA ALA A 102 -2.35 -13.74 -6.37
C ALA A 102 -1.56 -13.03 -5.26
N PHE A 103 -2.23 -12.20 -4.44
CA PHE A 103 -1.60 -11.53 -3.28
C PHE A 103 -1.41 -12.45 -2.07
N ARG A 104 -1.86 -13.71 -2.12
CA ARG A 104 -1.90 -14.64 -0.98
C ARG A 104 -1.39 -16.03 -1.36
N MET A 105 -0.26 -16.10 -2.08
CA MET A 105 0.36 -17.37 -2.44
C MET A 105 0.81 -18.13 -1.20
N GLY A 106 0.43 -19.42 -1.11
CA GLY A 106 0.54 -20.22 0.11
C GLY A 106 1.92 -20.81 0.38
N ASN A 107 2.83 -20.79 -0.61
CA ASN A 107 4.15 -21.39 -0.46
C ASN A 107 5.23 -20.66 -1.28
N ALA A 108 6.49 -20.91 -0.94
CA ALA A 108 7.63 -20.23 -1.54
C ALA A 108 7.87 -20.61 -3.01
N GLU A 109 7.45 -21.79 -3.42
CA GLU A 109 7.59 -22.25 -4.82
C GLU A 109 6.68 -21.43 -5.74
N MET A 110 5.41 -21.25 -5.36
CA MET A 110 4.46 -20.38 -6.08
C MET A 110 4.98 -18.94 -6.17
N VAL A 111 5.51 -18.40 -5.06
CA VAL A 111 6.07 -17.04 -5.05
C VAL A 111 7.24 -16.94 -6.02
N ARG A 112 8.19 -17.89 -6.00
CA ARG A 112 9.33 -17.90 -6.93
C ARG A 112 8.92 -18.02 -8.39
N LYS A 113 7.84 -18.77 -8.67
CA LYS A 113 7.34 -18.96 -10.02
C LYS A 113 6.63 -17.72 -10.57
N HIS A 114 5.77 -17.10 -9.77
CA HIS A 114 4.82 -16.11 -10.25
C HIS A 114 5.16 -14.67 -9.89
N LEU A 115 6.03 -14.40 -8.91
CA LEU A 115 6.44 -13.05 -8.54
C LEU A 115 7.78 -12.71 -9.22
N GLU A 116 7.79 -11.62 -9.95
CA GLU A 116 8.94 -11.09 -10.67
C GLU A 116 9.11 -9.61 -10.35
N PHE A 117 10.30 -9.20 -9.86
CA PHE A 117 10.61 -7.78 -9.71
C PHE A 117 10.92 -7.18 -11.07
N LEU A 118 10.30 -6.03 -11.36
CA LEU A 118 10.57 -5.29 -12.59
C LEU A 118 11.81 -4.41 -12.40
N PRO A 119 12.63 -4.23 -13.43
CA PRO A 119 13.73 -3.28 -13.42
C PRO A 119 13.21 -1.86 -13.15
N VAL A 120 13.88 -1.13 -12.29
CA VAL A 120 13.54 0.26 -11.96
C VAL A 120 14.80 1.13 -11.98
N GLU A 121 14.66 2.36 -12.41
CA GLU A 121 15.76 3.33 -12.40
C GLU A 121 15.80 4.12 -11.09
N GLY A 122 17.01 4.24 -10.53
CA GLY A 122 17.28 5.03 -9.33
C GLY A 122 16.73 4.40 -8.05
N GLN A 123 16.67 5.19 -6.99
CA GLN A 123 16.23 4.77 -5.66
C GLN A 123 14.76 5.12 -5.39
N ASN A 124 14.17 4.53 -4.36
CA ASN A 124 12.83 4.85 -3.86
C ASN A 124 11.67 4.56 -4.85
N LEU A 125 11.89 3.68 -5.81
CA LEU A 125 10.88 3.05 -6.64
C LEU A 125 11.06 1.54 -6.54
N ILE A 126 9.99 0.80 -6.33
CA ILE A 126 9.94 -0.66 -6.35
C ILE A 126 8.76 -1.06 -7.22
N ALA A 127 8.95 -2.03 -8.10
CA ALA A 127 7.87 -2.60 -8.87
C ALA A 127 8.01 -4.12 -8.99
N PHE A 128 6.89 -4.81 -8.98
CA PHE A 128 6.84 -6.24 -9.23
C PHE A 128 5.59 -6.62 -10.03
N ARG A 129 5.67 -7.79 -10.62
CA ARG A 129 4.60 -8.40 -11.39
C ARG A 129 4.20 -9.73 -10.74
N LEU A 130 2.92 -10.00 -10.66
CA LEU A 130 2.34 -11.32 -10.37
C LEU A 130 1.78 -11.83 -11.68
N LYS A 131 2.38 -12.89 -12.25
CA LYS A 131 2.15 -13.34 -13.64
C LYS A 131 1.46 -14.68 -13.71
N GLU A 132 0.89 -14.96 -14.89
CA GLU A 132 0.38 -16.29 -15.24
C GLU A 132 -0.73 -16.78 -14.28
N HIS A 133 -1.74 -15.93 -14.05
CA HIS A 133 -2.85 -16.25 -13.15
C HIS A 133 -2.37 -16.77 -11.78
N ALA A 134 -1.41 -16.06 -11.16
CA ALA A 134 -0.79 -16.45 -9.90
C ALA A 134 -1.81 -16.96 -8.88
N ASN A 135 -1.57 -18.14 -8.32
CA ASN A 135 -2.47 -18.79 -7.35
C ASN A 135 -3.92 -18.97 -7.84
N GLY A 136 -4.15 -19.11 -9.17
CA GLY A 136 -5.47 -19.26 -9.77
C GLY A 136 -6.28 -17.96 -9.83
N ASP A 137 -5.62 -16.81 -9.78
CA ASP A 137 -6.29 -15.52 -9.90
C ASP A 137 -6.99 -15.35 -11.24
N SER A 138 -8.12 -14.63 -11.25
CA SER A 138 -8.84 -14.28 -12.48
C SER A 138 -8.06 -13.31 -13.36
N TRP A 139 -7.19 -12.48 -12.77
CA TRP A 139 -6.30 -11.59 -13.49
C TRP A 139 -5.05 -12.33 -13.98
N GLU A 140 -4.75 -12.19 -15.25
CA GLU A 140 -3.59 -12.89 -15.87
C GLU A 140 -2.27 -12.37 -15.32
N ASP A 141 -2.15 -11.04 -15.30
CA ASP A 141 -0.98 -10.33 -14.78
C ASP A 141 -1.43 -9.16 -13.89
N ILE A 142 -0.74 -8.98 -12.78
CA ILE A 142 -0.91 -7.84 -11.89
C ILE A 142 0.44 -7.14 -11.76
N ILE A 143 0.48 -5.85 -12.08
CA ILE A 143 1.66 -5.00 -11.83
C ILE A 143 1.39 -4.13 -10.64
N VAL A 144 2.32 -4.14 -9.70
CA VAL A 144 2.29 -3.31 -8.49
C VAL A 144 3.58 -2.48 -8.44
N ALA A 145 3.44 -1.18 -8.26
CA ALA A 145 4.58 -0.27 -8.09
C ALA A 145 4.38 0.67 -6.90
N PHE A 146 5.46 0.94 -6.20
CA PHE A 146 5.52 1.85 -5.05
C PHE A 146 6.55 2.93 -5.33
N ASN A 147 6.12 4.17 -5.39
CA ASN A 147 6.99 5.32 -5.55
C ASN A 147 6.97 6.18 -4.28
N SER A 148 8.05 6.15 -3.50
CA SER A 148 8.18 6.99 -2.31
C SER A 148 8.87 8.34 -2.59
N ARG A 149 9.27 8.62 -3.84
CA ARG A 149 9.76 9.92 -4.26
C ARG A 149 8.65 10.97 -4.17
N THR A 150 8.99 12.22 -4.01
CA THR A 150 8.02 13.33 -4.12
C THR A 150 7.60 13.60 -5.56
N THR A 151 8.40 13.16 -6.55
CA THR A 151 8.17 13.34 -7.99
C THR A 151 7.64 12.07 -8.64
N PRO A 152 6.89 12.17 -9.74
CA PRO A 152 6.52 11.01 -10.55
C PRO A 152 7.76 10.26 -11.05
N ALA A 153 7.63 8.95 -11.23
CA ALA A 153 8.67 8.08 -11.76
C ALA A 153 8.18 7.31 -12.98
N ARG A 154 9.06 7.09 -13.94
CA ARG A 154 8.81 6.20 -15.09
C ARG A 154 9.05 4.77 -14.67
N LEU A 155 8.22 3.88 -15.20
CA LEU A 155 8.34 2.44 -15.03
C LEU A 155 8.11 1.76 -16.37
N GLU A 156 9.07 0.97 -16.82
CA GLU A 156 8.91 0.09 -17.96
C GLU A 156 8.07 -1.14 -17.55
N ILE A 157 7.11 -1.48 -18.38
CA ILE A 157 6.19 -2.59 -18.16
C ILE A 157 6.10 -3.47 -19.40
N PRO A 158 5.76 -4.75 -19.26
CA PRO A 158 5.48 -5.60 -20.40
C PRO A 158 4.41 -5.00 -21.31
N VAL A 159 4.57 -5.17 -22.61
CA VAL A 159 3.60 -4.70 -23.59
C VAL A 159 2.24 -5.35 -23.35
N GLY A 160 1.20 -4.55 -23.33
CA GLY A 160 -0.17 -4.99 -23.10
C GLY A 160 -1.11 -3.85 -22.79
N LYS A 161 -2.40 -4.14 -22.74
CA LYS A 161 -3.42 -3.20 -22.25
C LYS A 161 -3.80 -3.60 -20.83
N TYR A 162 -3.62 -2.68 -19.90
CA TYR A 162 -3.88 -2.88 -18.49
C TYR A 162 -5.04 -2.00 -18.01
N THR A 163 -5.85 -2.52 -17.10
CA THR A 163 -6.82 -1.75 -16.32
C THR A 163 -6.15 -1.27 -15.03
N VAL A 164 -6.14 0.03 -14.81
CA VAL A 164 -5.60 0.63 -13.57
C VAL A 164 -6.66 0.54 -12.49
N VAL A 165 -6.32 0.01 -11.31
CA VAL A 165 -7.24 -0.12 -10.16
C VAL A 165 -6.77 0.64 -8.92
N CYS A 166 -5.50 1.02 -8.85
CA CYS A 166 -4.97 1.88 -7.80
C CYS A 166 -4.00 2.89 -8.41
N LYS A 167 -4.21 4.18 -8.15
CA LYS A 167 -3.33 5.25 -8.60
C LYS A 167 -3.61 6.51 -7.77
N ASP A 168 -2.56 7.24 -7.42
CA ASP A 168 -2.64 8.56 -6.77
C ASP A 168 -3.51 8.59 -5.51
N GLY A 169 -3.39 7.55 -4.67
CA GLY A 169 -4.14 7.42 -3.41
C GLY A 169 -5.63 7.10 -3.59
N VAL A 170 -6.04 6.70 -4.79
CA VAL A 170 -7.40 6.24 -5.11
C VAL A 170 -7.36 4.77 -5.53
N ILE A 171 -8.34 3.99 -5.09
CA ILE A 171 -8.51 2.59 -5.48
C ILE A 171 -9.96 2.32 -5.90
N ASP A 172 -10.15 1.72 -7.07
CA ASP A 172 -11.43 1.19 -7.55
C ASP A 172 -11.19 -0.06 -8.41
N VAL A 173 -11.65 -1.21 -7.93
CA VAL A 173 -11.48 -2.49 -8.63
C VAL A 173 -12.24 -2.57 -9.96
N ARG A 174 -13.22 -1.68 -10.19
CA ARG A 174 -13.92 -1.57 -11.48
C ARG A 174 -13.07 -0.86 -12.54
N GLY A 175 -11.99 -0.19 -12.13
CA GLY A 175 -11.02 0.50 -12.96
C GLY A 175 -11.07 2.03 -12.83
N LEU A 176 -9.89 2.61 -12.85
CA LEU A 176 -9.61 4.05 -12.88
C LEU A 176 -9.19 4.53 -14.28
N GLY A 177 -9.32 3.65 -15.27
CA GLY A 177 -8.90 3.88 -16.65
C GLY A 177 -7.98 2.77 -17.16
N THR A 178 -7.48 2.92 -18.38
CA THR A 178 -6.61 1.94 -19.03
C THR A 178 -5.23 2.56 -19.32
N GLN A 179 -4.22 1.70 -19.27
CA GLN A 179 -2.83 2.01 -19.62
C GLN A 179 -2.34 1.00 -20.65
N THR A 180 -1.64 1.49 -21.68
CA THR A 180 -0.98 0.63 -22.66
C THR A 180 0.53 0.78 -22.53
N GLY A 181 1.25 -0.36 -22.40
CA GLY A 181 2.71 -0.37 -22.30
C GLY A 181 3.40 0.11 -23.58
N PRO A 182 4.73 0.31 -23.58
CA PRO A 182 5.71 -0.30 -22.66
C PRO A 182 6.07 0.55 -21.42
N GLU A 183 5.50 1.73 -21.23
CA GLU A 183 5.88 2.64 -20.14
C GLU A 183 4.64 3.17 -19.41
N VAL A 184 4.77 3.39 -18.10
CA VAL A 184 3.75 4.02 -17.26
C VAL A 184 4.38 5.01 -16.29
N ILE A 185 3.62 6.04 -15.90
CA ILE A 185 4.02 7.01 -14.88
C ILE A 185 3.40 6.62 -13.53
N VAL A 186 4.25 6.38 -12.54
CA VAL A 186 3.88 6.14 -11.15
C VAL A 186 3.93 7.48 -10.41
N PRO A 187 2.79 8.02 -9.92
CA PRO A 187 2.79 9.31 -9.22
C PRO A 187 3.69 9.30 -7.99
N GLY A 188 4.17 10.48 -7.57
CA GLY A 188 5.00 10.62 -6.38
C GLY A 188 4.22 10.31 -5.10
N GLN A 189 4.89 9.69 -4.11
CA GLN A 189 4.32 9.26 -2.83
C GLN A 189 3.01 8.47 -3.02
N SER A 190 3.02 7.53 -3.96
CA SER A 190 1.83 6.79 -4.36
C SER A 190 2.17 5.36 -4.79
N ALA A 191 1.16 4.50 -4.74
CA ALA A 191 1.19 3.19 -5.37
C ALA A 191 0.43 3.22 -6.71
N LEU A 192 0.84 2.31 -7.60
CA LEU A 192 0.12 1.96 -8.82
C LEU A 192 -0.18 0.46 -8.78
N ILE A 193 -1.44 0.08 -9.00
CA ILE A 193 -1.83 -1.31 -9.23
C ILE A 193 -2.64 -1.36 -10.50
N MET A 194 -2.27 -2.27 -11.40
CA MET A 194 -2.98 -2.48 -12.65
C MET A 194 -2.89 -3.95 -13.08
N TYR A 195 -3.84 -4.39 -13.90
CA TYR A 195 -3.95 -5.79 -14.33
C TYR A 195 -4.37 -5.92 -15.80
N LYS A 196 -4.13 -7.10 -16.36
CA LYS A 196 -4.71 -7.60 -17.59
C LYS A 196 -5.25 -9.02 -17.42
#